data_af3f1753074e9a2e4e6b98e90c8fb4c0
#
_entry.id   af3f1753074e9a2e4e6b98e90c8fb4c0
#
_cell.length_a   1.000
_cell.length_b   1.000
_cell.length_c   1.000
_cell.angle_alpha   90.00
_cell.angle_beta   90.00
_cell.angle_gamma   90.00
#
_symmetry.space_group_name_H-M   'P 1'
#
loop_
_entity.id
_entity.type
_entity.pdbx_description
1 polymer ?
#
loop_
_entity_poly.entity_id
_entity_poly.type
_entity_poly.pdbx_seq_one_letter_code
_entity_poly.pdbx_strand_id
1 'polypeptide(L)'
;MELYEHKQDFTIKYCDSDFKDEMKLSVALALMEEVACSSADELGFGYAFVKPRGYAFMVTNVCMEFLKPVALGEIVQVKTWPLPPTRVTFGREYQFLLQGEVAINASSRWCLVFM
;
A
#
# COMPACT_ATOMS: atom_id res chain seq x y z
N MET A 1 -16.10 -3.47 -0.98
CA MET A 1 -16.04 -4.73 -1.70
C MET A 1 -14.91 -5.59 -1.18
N GLU A 2 -15.27 -6.52 -0.33
CA GLU A 2 -14.26 -7.41 0.25
C GLU A 2 -13.61 -8.32 -0.76
N LEU A 3 -14.26 -8.54 -1.90
CA LEU A 3 -13.75 -9.44 -2.94
C LEU A 3 -12.36 -9.06 -3.43
N TYR A 4 -12.02 -7.78 -3.36
CA TYR A 4 -10.75 -7.29 -3.89
C TYR A 4 -9.79 -6.85 -2.80
N GLU A 5 -10.14 -7.12 -1.56
CA GLU A 5 -9.30 -6.71 -0.43
C GLU A 5 -8.12 -7.66 -0.28
N HIS A 6 -6.94 -7.08 -0.20
CA HIS A 6 -5.70 -7.81 0.04
C HIS A 6 -5.18 -7.43 1.42
N LYS A 7 -4.76 -8.41 2.20
CA LYS A 7 -4.25 -8.20 3.56
C LYS A 7 -2.90 -8.85 3.69
N GLN A 8 -2.01 -8.19 4.42
CA GLN A 8 -0.68 -8.72 4.66
C GLN A 8 -0.17 -8.18 5.98
N ASP A 9 0.46 -9.06 6.77
CA ASP A 9 1.00 -8.68 8.09
C ASP A 9 2.48 -8.40 7.98
N PHE A 10 2.94 -7.37 8.69
CA PHE A 10 4.36 -7.02 8.75
C PHE A 10 4.74 -6.77 10.20
N THR A 11 5.92 -7.27 10.58
CA THR A 11 6.50 -6.96 11.88
C THR A 11 7.45 -5.77 11.69
N ILE A 12 7.30 -4.75 12.54
CA ILE A 12 8.17 -3.57 12.47
C ILE A 12 9.49 -3.90 13.15
N LYS A 13 10.55 -4.00 12.36
CA LYS A 13 11.89 -4.37 12.82
C LYS A 13 12.67 -3.12 13.19
N TYR A 14 13.83 -3.35 13.82
CA TYR A 14 14.67 -2.24 14.23
C TYR A 14 15.02 -1.30 13.07
N CYS A 15 15.36 -1.85 11.90
CA CYS A 15 15.72 -1.03 10.75
C CYS A 15 14.52 -0.28 10.15
N ASP A 16 13.29 -0.66 10.53
CA ASP A 16 12.07 0.01 10.06
C ASP A 16 11.66 1.16 10.98
N SER A 17 12.34 1.34 12.09
CA SER A 17 11.94 2.31 13.10
C SER A 17 12.90 3.50 13.17
N ASP A 18 12.38 4.62 13.65
CA ASP A 18 13.15 5.84 13.82
C ASP A 18 13.72 5.91 15.25
N PHE A 19 14.27 7.08 15.62
CA PHE A 19 14.89 7.25 16.93
C PHE A 19 13.87 7.23 18.08
N LYS A 20 12.56 7.27 17.78
CA LYS A 20 11.50 7.12 18.78
C LYS A 20 10.96 5.70 18.82
N ASP A 21 11.61 4.75 18.14
CA ASP A 21 11.17 3.38 18.02
C ASP A 21 9.78 3.27 17.37
N GLU A 22 9.48 4.17 16.44
CA GLU A 22 8.23 4.18 15.67
C GLU A 22 8.54 3.95 14.20
N MET A 23 7.58 3.36 13.48
CA MET A 23 7.74 3.09 12.05
C MET A 23 8.02 4.38 11.28
N LYS A 24 9.06 4.34 10.43
CA LYS A 24 9.42 5.46 9.57
C LYS A 24 8.36 5.69 8.50
N LEU A 25 8.20 6.94 8.09
CA LEU A 25 7.32 7.27 6.97
C LEU A 25 7.74 6.51 5.70
N SER A 26 9.05 6.44 5.44
CA SER A 26 9.54 5.72 4.26
C SER A 26 9.17 4.25 4.28
N VAL A 27 9.11 3.64 5.46
CA VAL A 27 8.70 2.25 5.60
C VAL A 27 7.20 2.11 5.32
N ALA A 28 6.39 3.04 5.84
CA ALA A 28 4.96 3.02 5.57
C ALA A 28 4.69 3.08 4.06
N LEU A 29 5.41 3.95 3.36
CA LEU A 29 5.28 4.07 1.91
C LEU A 29 5.71 2.78 1.20
N ALA A 30 6.80 2.16 1.66
CA ALA A 30 7.26 0.90 1.07
C ALA A 30 6.25 -0.23 1.28
N LEU A 31 5.62 -0.30 2.45
CA LEU A 31 4.60 -1.30 2.72
C LEU A 31 3.36 -1.09 1.86
N MET A 32 2.97 0.17 1.65
CA MET A 32 1.87 0.48 0.74
C MET A 32 2.17 -0.04 -0.66
N GLU A 33 3.38 0.20 -1.14
CA GLU A 33 3.79 -0.25 -2.47
C GLU A 33 3.79 -1.78 -2.55
N GLU A 34 4.28 -2.43 -1.52
CA GLU A 34 4.36 -3.88 -1.50
C GLU A 34 2.96 -4.52 -1.57
N VAL A 35 2.02 -4.06 -0.74
CA VAL A 35 0.67 -4.63 -0.77
C VAL A 35 -0.07 -4.27 -2.06
N ALA A 36 0.20 -3.10 -2.62
CA ALA A 36 -0.42 -2.70 -3.89
C ALA A 36 0.05 -3.62 -5.03
N CYS A 37 1.35 -3.91 -5.07
CA CYS A 37 1.89 -4.81 -6.09
C CYS A 37 1.34 -6.23 -5.94
N SER A 38 1.29 -6.74 -4.70
CA SER A 38 0.75 -8.08 -4.44
C SER A 38 -0.73 -8.17 -4.83
N SER A 39 -1.50 -7.14 -4.51
CA SER A 39 -2.91 -7.10 -4.85
C SER A 39 -3.11 -7.06 -6.36
N ALA A 40 -2.33 -6.24 -7.07
CA ALA A 40 -2.43 -6.14 -8.52
C ALA A 40 -2.08 -7.47 -9.18
N ASP A 41 -1.07 -8.17 -8.67
CA ASP A 41 -0.71 -9.50 -9.18
C ASP A 41 -1.85 -10.50 -9.00
N GLU A 42 -2.50 -10.48 -7.83
CA GLU A 42 -3.62 -11.36 -7.55
C GLU A 42 -4.78 -11.10 -8.50
N LEU A 43 -4.99 -9.83 -8.87
CA LEU A 43 -6.06 -9.44 -9.76
C LEU A 43 -5.71 -9.59 -11.24
N GLY A 44 -4.46 -9.95 -11.55
CA GLY A 44 -4.03 -10.26 -12.91
C GLY A 44 -3.54 -9.10 -13.73
N PHE A 45 -3.34 -7.92 -13.15
CA PHE A 45 -2.82 -6.77 -13.88
C PHE A 45 -1.60 -6.13 -13.22
N GLY A 46 -0.78 -6.95 -12.56
CA GLY A 46 0.45 -6.48 -11.95
C GLY A 46 1.58 -6.32 -12.95
N TYR A 47 2.80 -6.23 -12.43
CA TYR A 47 3.99 -5.97 -13.22
C TYR A 47 4.16 -6.98 -14.38
N ALA A 48 3.93 -8.26 -14.08
CA ALA A 48 4.10 -9.33 -15.08
C ALA A 48 3.12 -9.19 -16.24
N PHE A 49 1.98 -8.52 -16.02
CA PHE A 49 0.99 -8.30 -17.06
C PHE A 49 1.31 -7.05 -17.90
N VAL A 50 1.64 -5.93 -17.22
CA VAL A 50 1.77 -4.66 -17.91
C VAL A 50 3.13 -4.48 -18.58
N LYS A 51 4.20 -5.01 -18.00
CA LYS A 51 5.55 -4.82 -18.52
C LYS A 51 5.73 -5.35 -19.96
N PRO A 52 5.31 -6.61 -20.27
CA PRO A 52 5.48 -7.09 -21.65
C PRO A 52 4.67 -6.30 -22.67
N ARG A 53 3.65 -5.59 -22.22
CA ARG A 53 2.79 -4.77 -23.09
C ARG A 53 3.29 -3.34 -23.24
N GLY A 54 4.43 -3.03 -22.63
CA GLY A 54 5.06 -1.72 -22.76
C GLY A 54 4.48 -0.67 -21.84
N TYR A 55 3.83 -1.08 -20.77
CA TYR A 55 3.23 -0.14 -19.80
C TYR A 55 3.87 -0.27 -18.43
N ALA A 56 3.76 0.79 -17.66
CA ALA A 56 4.16 0.79 -16.27
C ALA A 56 3.20 1.67 -15.48
N PHE A 57 2.98 1.29 -14.22
CA PHE A 57 2.21 2.14 -13.30
C PHE A 57 3.16 3.11 -12.63
N MET A 58 2.75 4.38 -12.56
CA MET A 58 3.49 5.40 -11.85
C MET A 58 2.58 6.04 -10.81
N VAL A 59 3.05 6.09 -9.57
CA VAL A 59 2.29 6.75 -8.51
C VAL A 59 2.37 8.26 -8.72
N THR A 60 1.21 8.90 -8.70
CA THR A 60 1.13 10.35 -8.91
C THR A 60 0.74 11.09 -7.65
N ASN A 61 0.17 10.39 -6.68
CA ASN A 61 -0.34 11.03 -5.47
C ASN A 61 -0.45 10.01 -4.35
N VAL A 62 -0.03 10.39 -3.16
CA VAL A 62 -0.17 9.57 -1.95
C VAL A 62 -0.66 10.47 -0.83
N CYS A 63 -1.68 10.02 -0.12
CA CYS A 63 -2.24 10.72 1.02
C CYS A 63 -2.25 9.77 2.21
N MET A 64 -1.79 10.23 3.37
CA MET A 64 -1.77 9.41 4.58
C MET A 64 -2.29 10.20 5.76
N GLU A 65 -3.13 9.55 6.55
CA GLU A 65 -3.65 10.12 7.79
C GLU A 65 -3.18 9.24 8.94
N PHE A 66 -2.33 9.78 9.80
CA PHE A 66 -1.77 9.05 10.93
C PHE A 66 -2.64 9.26 12.16
N LEU A 67 -3.26 8.18 12.65
CA LEU A 67 -4.13 8.23 13.82
C LEU A 67 -3.41 7.77 15.08
N LYS A 68 -2.48 6.83 14.95
CA LYS A 68 -1.62 6.37 16.03
C LYS A 68 -0.28 5.91 15.48
N PRO A 69 0.77 6.01 16.30
CA PRO A 69 2.08 5.49 15.87
C PRO A 69 2.09 3.96 15.85
N VAL A 70 2.92 3.41 14.98
CA VAL A 70 3.18 1.98 14.92
C VAL A 70 4.58 1.78 15.46
N ALA A 71 4.70 1.02 16.55
CA ALA A 71 5.95 0.92 17.28
C ALA A 71 6.79 -0.28 16.85
N LEU A 72 8.08 -0.18 17.15
CA LEU A 72 9.03 -1.27 16.98
C LEU A 72 8.50 -2.54 17.66
N GLY A 73 8.54 -3.65 16.95
CA GLY A 73 8.10 -4.94 17.47
C GLY A 73 6.63 -5.25 17.26
N GLU A 74 5.84 -4.24 16.89
CA GLU A 74 4.42 -4.48 16.66
C GLU A 74 4.18 -5.12 15.29
N ILE A 75 3.11 -5.90 15.21
CA ILE A 75 2.66 -6.48 13.94
C ILE A 75 1.56 -5.59 13.41
N VAL A 76 1.77 -5.04 12.23
CA VAL A 76 0.77 -4.21 11.58
C VAL A 76 0.18 -4.98 10.41
N GLN A 77 -1.15 -5.00 10.32
CA GLN A 77 -1.83 -5.58 9.17
C GLN A 77 -2.14 -4.46 8.18
N VAL A 78 -1.65 -4.59 6.97
CA VAL A 78 -1.93 -3.60 5.93
C VAL A 78 -2.96 -4.19 4.98
N LYS A 79 -4.09 -3.51 4.87
CA LYS A 79 -5.18 -3.88 3.96
C LYS A 79 -5.19 -2.88 2.82
N THR A 80 -5.46 -3.38 1.63
CA THR A 80 -5.59 -2.51 0.47
C THR A 80 -6.67 -3.05 -0.47
N TRP A 81 -7.32 -2.15 -1.19
CA TRP A 81 -8.29 -2.51 -2.21
C TRP A 81 -8.30 -1.45 -3.29
N PRO A 82 -8.55 -1.85 -4.55
CA PRO A 82 -8.61 -0.88 -5.63
C PRO A 82 -9.95 -0.16 -5.64
N LEU A 83 -9.94 1.06 -6.15
CA LEU A 83 -11.16 1.82 -6.43
C LEU A 83 -11.48 1.67 -7.91
N PRO A 84 -12.74 1.93 -8.32
CA PRO A 84 -13.09 1.88 -9.74
C PRO A 84 -12.20 2.86 -10.53
N PRO A 85 -11.55 2.40 -11.60
CA PRO A 85 -10.65 3.27 -12.36
C PRO A 85 -11.44 4.27 -13.19
N THR A 86 -10.79 5.42 -13.45
CA THR A 86 -11.32 6.42 -14.35
C THR A 86 -10.27 6.69 -15.42
N ARG A 87 -10.59 6.36 -16.67
CA ARG A 87 -9.67 6.51 -17.80
C ARG A 87 -8.33 5.81 -17.48
N VAL A 88 -7.27 6.61 -17.27
CA VAL A 88 -5.92 6.09 -16.99
C VAL A 88 -5.53 6.22 -15.54
N THR A 89 -6.45 6.67 -14.69
CA THR A 89 -6.16 6.87 -13.28
C THR A 89 -6.73 5.71 -12.46
N PHE A 90 -5.89 5.12 -11.62
CA PHE A 90 -6.24 3.98 -10.78
C PHE A 90 -6.02 4.37 -9.33
N GLY A 91 -7.11 4.46 -8.57
CA GLY A 91 -7.05 4.78 -7.16
C GLY A 91 -6.98 3.52 -6.32
N ARG A 92 -6.40 3.65 -5.14
CA ARG A 92 -6.29 2.54 -4.19
C ARG A 92 -6.33 3.08 -2.78
N GLU A 93 -7.05 2.38 -1.91
CA GLU A 93 -7.14 2.73 -0.50
C GLU A 93 -6.37 1.73 0.33
N TYR A 94 -5.91 2.17 1.49
CA TYR A 94 -5.12 1.36 2.41
C TYR A 94 -5.55 1.63 3.84
N GLN A 95 -5.44 0.60 4.69
CA GLN A 95 -5.58 0.76 6.13
C GLN A 95 -4.47 -0.02 6.81
N PHE A 96 -3.80 0.63 7.75
CA PHE A 96 -2.82 -0.03 8.62
C PHE A 96 -3.50 -0.26 9.95
N LEU A 97 -3.58 -1.52 10.36
CA LEU A 97 -4.34 -1.91 11.56
C LEU A 97 -3.41 -2.50 12.61
N LEU A 98 -3.60 -2.04 13.84
CA LEU A 98 -2.93 -2.60 15.02
C LEU A 98 -4.00 -3.25 15.88
N GLN A 99 -3.95 -4.59 16.01
CA GLN A 99 -4.91 -5.34 16.81
C GLN A 99 -6.35 -4.97 16.45
N GLY A 100 -6.63 -4.82 15.16
CA GLY A 100 -7.96 -4.51 14.66
C GLY A 100 -8.34 -3.04 14.67
N GLU A 101 -7.50 -2.17 15.20
CA GLU A 101 -7.77 -0.72 15.22
C GLU A 101 -6.97 -0.01 14.14
N VAL A 102 -7.61 0.94 13.47
CA VAL A 102 -6.96 1.68 12.39
C VAL A 102 -5.90 2.63 12.98
N ALA A 103 -4.65 2.42 12.58
CA ALA A 103 -3.55 3.30 12.95
C ALA A 103 -3.28 4.34 11.87
N ILE A 104 -3.44 3.95 10.59
CA ILE A 104 -3.19 4.82 9.45
C ILE A 104 -4.23 4.56 8.39
N ASN A 105 -4.84 5.62 7.88
CA ASN A 105 -5.64 5.56 6.65
C ASN A 105 -4.80 6.16 5.53
N ALA A 106 -4.82 5.54 4.36
CA ALA A 106 -4.03 6.04 3.25
C ALA A 106 -4.73 5.82 1.93
N SER A 107 -4.33 6.59 0.94
CA SER A 107 -4.81 6.43 -0.42
C SER A 107 -3.68 6.74 -1.39
N SER A 108 -3.76 6.17 -2.58
CA SER A 108 -2.81 6.48 -3.63
C SER A 108 -3.53 6.57 -4.97
N ARG A 109 -2.93 7.30 -5.88
CA ARG A 109 -3.38 7.34 -7.28
C ARG A 109 -2.22 6.96 -8.16
N TRP A 110 -2.54 6.14 -9.14
CA TRP A 110 -1.56 5.61 -10.08
C TRP A 110 -2.00 5.93 -11.50
N CYS A 111 -1.03 6.15 -12.34
CA CYS A 111 -1.27 6.41 -13.76
C CYS A 111 -0.57 5.31 -14.54
N LEU A 112 -1.25 4.79 -15.56
CA LEU A 112 -0.66 3.80 -16.46
C LEU A 112 0.00 4.56 -17.60
N VAL A 113 1.30 4.39 -17.76
CA VAL A 113 2.06 5.09 -18.78
C VAL A 113 2.67 4.11 -19.75
N PHE A 114 2.76 4.52 -21.01
CA PHE A 114 3.38 3.73 -22.08
C PHE A 114 4.87 4.06 -22.08
N MET A 115 5.68 3.01 -22.00
CA MET A 115 7.14 3.17 -21.91
C MET A 115 7.79 2.96 -23.27
#